data_bfc6ba6e431b816daaa0ddddc091d732
#
_entry.id   bfc6ba6e431b816daaa0ddddc091d732
#
_cell.length_a   1.000
_cell.length_b   1.000
_cell.length_c   1.000
_cell.angle_alpha   90.00
_cell.angle_beta   90.00
_cell.angle_gamma   90.00
#
_symmetry.space_group_name_H-M   'P 1'
#
loop_
_entity.id
_entity.type
_entity.pdbx_description
1 polymer ?
#
loop_
_entity_poly.entity_id
_entity_poly.type
_entity_poly.pdbx_seq_one_letter_code
_entity_poly.pdbx_strand_id
1 'polypeptide(L)'
;MALREPPPYVEGHDLLAGKSVLITAAAGAGIGFAAAAKAAQEGARGVAISDIHEGRLLKAVETLKSETGLREVYGRRADVTDEGDVRALVDAAEEQLGGVDVLINNAGLGGTRLLVEMADEEWSRVLDVTLTGTMRMTRAMLKKMRPRGAGAIVNNASVLGWRAQREQCHYAAAKAGVMALTRCAALEAADYGVRINAVSPSIAFHEFLKKTTPAELLEELAAKEAFGRAAEVWEVANVMMFLASDYSGYMTGEVVSCSSQRA
;
A
#
# COMPACT_ATOMS: atom_id res chain seq x y z
N MET A 1 -21.70 -18.42 -14.40
CA MET A 1 -20.29 -18.84 -14.52
C MET A 1 -19.82 -19.06 -13.09
N ALA A 2 -19.29 -20.22 -12.73
CA ALA A 2 -18.80 -20.43 -11.36
C ALA A 2 -17.63 -19.46 -11.09
N LEU A 3 -17.63 -18.77 -9.95
CA LEU A 3 -16.52 -17.98 -9.50
C LEU A 3 -15.28 -18.88 -9.42
N ARG A 4 -14.18 -18.48 -10.03
CA ARG A 4 -12.94 -19.25 -9.91
C ARG A 4 -12.38 -19.08 -8.51
N GLU A 5 -12.02 -20.17 -7.87
CA GLU A 5 -11.33 -20.13 -6.59
C GLU A 5 -9.95 -19.45 -6.76
N PRO A 6 -9.45 -18.72 -5.75
CA PRO A 6 -8.10 -18.23 -5.78
C PRO A 6 -7.11 -19.42 -5.86
N PRO A 7 -5.92 -19.23 -6.43
CA PRO A 7 -4.88 -20.24 -6.39
C PRO A 7 -4.46 -20.51 -4.93
N PRO A 8 -3.77 -21.62 -4.65
CA PRO A 8 -3.16 -21.83 -3.35
C PRO A 8 -2.29 -20.65 -2.95
N TYR A 9 -2.25 -20.37 -1.65
CA TYR A 9 -1.39 -19.32 -1.10
C TYR A 9 0.08 -19.58 -1.50
N VAL A 10 0.76 -18.53 -1.96
CA VAL A 10 2.17 -18.63 -2.37
C VAL A 10 3.06 -18.39 -1.14
N GLU A 11 3.86 -19.37 -0.77
CA GLU A 11 4.84 -19.25 0.31
C GLU A 11 5.95 -18.25 -0.01
N GLY A 12 6.75 -17.87 0.99
CA GLY A 12 7.88 -16.96 0.81
C GLY A 12 9.04 -17.60 0.04
N HIS A 13 9.77 -16.77 -0.71
CA HIS A 13 10.92 -17.15 -1.53
C HIS A 13 12.14 -16.25 -1.25
N ASP A 14 12.21 -15.67 -0.05
CA ASP A 14 13.30 -14.80 0.40
C ASP A 14 13.51 -13.53 -0.46
N LEU A 15 12.45 -13.04 -1.11
CA LEU A 15 12.51 -11.83 -1.95
C LEU A 15 13.01 -10.60 -1.19
N LEU A 16 12.79 -10.54 0.11
CA LEU A 16 13.18 -9.43 0.99
C LEU A 16 14.22 -9.85 2.03
N ALA A 17 14.98 -10.92 1.76
CA ALA A 17 15.99 -11.43 2.69
C ALA A 17 16.90 -10.31 3.22
N GLY A 18 16.91 -10.11 4.54
CA GLY A 18 17.72 -9.13 5.23
C GLY A 18 17.27 -7.67 5.10
N LYS A 19 16.22 -7.36 4.34
CA LYS A 19 15.66 -6.00 4.19
C LYS A 19 14.72 -5.66 5.36
N SER A 20 14.60 -4.38 5.68
CA SER A 20 13.62 -3.84 6.61
C SER A 20 12.55 -3.04 5.89
N VAL A 21 11.30 -3.19 6.32
CA VAL A 21 10.13 -2.69 5.62
C VAL A 21 9.29 -1.80 6.54
N LEU A 22 8.90 -0.62 6.07
CA LEU A 22 7.88 0.24 6.70
C LEU A 22 6.60 0.25 5.87
N ILE A 23 5.46 0.02 6.51
CA ILE A 23 4.15 -0.05 5.83
C ILE A 23 3.13 0.84 6.55
N THR A 24 2.45 1.71 5.80
CA THR A 24 1.41 2.59 6.36
C THR A 24 0.02 1.95 6.27
N ALA A 25 -0.87 2.28 7.22
CA ALA A 25 -2.24 1.75 7.34
C ALA A 25 -2.29 0.21 7.30
N ALA A 26 -1.48 -0.42 8.14
CA ALA A 26 -1.30 -1.87 8.17
C ALA A 26 -1.95 -2.56 9.39
N ALA A 27 -2.82 -1.85 10.14
CA ALA A 27 -3.48 -2.40 11.32
C ALA A 27 -4.91 -2.88 11.03
N GLY A 28 -5.05 -3.84 10.16
CA GLY A 28 -6.36 -4.41 9.84
C GLY A 28 -6.25 -5.58 8.86
N ALA A 29 -7.36 -6.20 8.52
CA ALA A 29 -7.41 -7.35 7.60
C ALA A 29 -7.34 -6.94 6.10
N GLY A 30 -6.65 -5.84 5.78
CA GLY A 30 -6.53 -5.32 4.42
C GLY A 30 -5.17 -5.58 3.78
N ILE A 31 -4.96 -4.96 2.62
CA ILE A 31 -3.74 -5.09 1.82
C ILE A 31 -2.49 -4.74 2.64
N GLY A 32 -2.54 -3.71 3.50
CA GLY A 32 -1.39 -3.30 4.32
C GLY A 32 -0.92 -4.37 5.29
N PHE A 33 -1.84 -5.03 6.00
CA PHE A 33 -1.48 -6.14 6.89
C PHE A 33 -0.99 -7.35 6.11
N ALA A 34 -1.67 -7.69 5.00
CA ALA A 34 -1.21 -8.77 4.12
C ALA A 34 0.20 -8.51 3.58
N ALA A 35 0.51 -7.26 3.22
CA ALA A 35 1.87 -6.87 2.81
C ALA A 35 2.89 -7.01 3.96
N ALA A 36 2.50 -6.68 5.20
CA ALA A 36 3.38 -6.84 6.37
C ALA A 36 3.66 -8.32 6.67
N ALA A 37 2.63 -9.17 6.66
CA ALA A 37 2.77 -10.61 6.85
C ALA A 37 3.61 -11.23 5.72
N LYS A 38 3.35 -10.83 4.47
CA LYS A 38 4.10 -11.32 3.33
C LYS A 38 5.56 -10.89 3.35
N ALA A 39 5.85 -9.62 3.74
CA ALA A 39 7.22 -9.16 3.88
C ALA A 39 8.02 -10.01 4.89
N ALA A 40 7.40 -10.35 6.03
CA ALA A 40 8.02 -11.24 7.02
C ALA A 40 8.29 -12.64 6.44
N GLN A 41 7.34 -13.22 5.69
CA GLN A 41 7.48 -14.53 5.04
C GLN A 41 8.51 -14.51 3.91
N GLU A 42 8.74 -13.36 3.28
CA GLU A 42 9.78 -13.15 2.26
C GLU A 42 11.17 -12.83 2.86
N GLY A 43 11.38 -13.14 4.14
CA GLY A 43 12.68 -13.05 4.79
C GLY A 43 13.08 -11.65 5.24
N ALA A 44 12.14 -10.71 5.36
CA ALA A 44 12.46 -9.39 5.94
C ALA A 44 13.06 -9.56 7.34
N ARG A 45 14.15 -8.85 7.63
CA ARG A 45 14.76 -8.87 8.97
C ARG A 45 13.95 -8.12 10.02
N GLY A 46 13.11 -7.15 9.57
CA GLY A 46 12.24 -6.40 10.45
C GLY A 46 11.14 -5.68 9.68
N VAL A 47 9.99 -5.53 10.32
CA VAL A 47 8.81 -4.88 9.77
C VAL A 47 8.28 -3.82 10.74
N ALA A 48 8.20 -2.57 10.29
CA ALA A 48 7.49 -1.49 10.97
C ALA A 48 6.12 -1.28 10.30
N ILE A 49 5.07 -1.17 11.12
CA ILE A 49 3.73 -0.88 10.65
C ILE A 49 3.16 0.36 11.34
N SER A 50 2.36 1.11 10.62
CA SER A 50 1.62 2.24 11.21
C SER A 50 0.14 2.20 10.89
N ASP A 51 -0.64 2.84 11.74
CA ASP A 51 -2.06 3.10 11.53
C ASP A 51 -2.47 4.33 12.36
N ILE A 52 -3.57 4.97 12.00
CA ILE A 52 -4.15 6.06 12.78
C ILE A 52 -4.82 5.54 14.07
N HIS A 53 -5.23 4.27 14.10
CA HIS A 53 -5.92 3.63 15.21
C HIS A 53 -4.97 2.80 16.09
N GLU A 54 -4.54 3.36 17.20
CA GLU A 54 -3.57 2.76 18.10
C GLU A 54 -3.98 1.37 18.62
N GLY A 55 -5.22 1.20 19.07
CA GLY A 55 -5.68 -0.09 19.60
C GLY A 55 -5.71 -1.22 18.56
N ARG A 56 -5.98 -0.91 17.28
CA ARG A 56 -5.85 -1.89 16.19
C ARG A 56 -4.39 -2.17 15.85
N LEU A 57 -3.55 -1.15 15.91
CA LEU A 57 -2.13 -1.25 15.63
C LEU A 57 -1.42 -2.20 16.61
N LEU A 58 -1.68 -2.07 17.90
CA LEU A 58 -1.10 -2.95 18.93
C LEU A 58 -1.46 -4.41 18.68
N LYS A 59 -2.74 -4.69 18.38
CA LYS A 59 -3.19 -6.05 18.03
C LYS A 59 -2.52 -6.56 16.76
N ALA A 60 -2.38 -5.71 15.75
CA ALA A 60 -1.72 -6.09 14.50
C ALA A 60 -0.25 -6.45 14.69
N VAL A 61 0.48 -5.73 15.54
CA VAL A 61 1.87 -6.06 15.89
C VAL A 61 1.96 -7.45 16.57
N GLU A 62 1.08 -7.73 17.53
CA GLU A 62 1.04 -9.03 18.21
C GLU A 62 0.68 -10.16 17.23
N THR A 63 -0.34 -9.95 16.41
CA THR A 63 -0.76 -10.92 15.39
C THR A 63 0.37 -11.19 14.40
N LEU A 64 1.03 -10.15 13.89
CA LEU A 64 2.13 -10.30 12.94
C LEU A 64 3.28 -11.11 13.53
N LYS A 65 3.67 -10.84 14.80
CA LYS A 65 4.69 -11.62 15.51
C LYS A 65 4.30 -13.08 15.67
N SER A 66 3.05 -13.35 16.06
CA SER A 66 2.58 -14.71 16.33
C SER A 66 2.42 -15.54 15.06
N GLU A 67 1.93 -14.94 13.96
CA GLU A 67 1.67 -15.65 12.71
C GLU A 67 2.94 -15.89 11.89
N THR A 68 3.91 -14.97 11.95
CA THR A 68 5.11 -15.05 11.11
C THR A 68 6.37 -15.51 11.84
N GLY A 69 6.37 -15.46 13.18
CA GLY A 69 7.55 -15.71 13.99
C GLY A 69 8.62 -14.61 13.91
N LEU A 70 8.38 -13.53 13.17
CA LEU A 70 9.31 -12.40 13.08
C LEU A 70 9.39 -11.66 14.41
N ARG A 71 10.61 -11.53 14.96
CA ARG A 71 10.84 -10.86 16.25
C ARG A 71 10.86 -9.35 16.14
N GLU A 72 11.49 -8.84 15.08
CA GLU A 72 11.68 -7.40 14.84
C GLU A 72 10.42 -6.81 14.17
N VAL A 73 9.33 -6.71 14.95
CA VAL A 73 8.09 -6.04 14.53
C VAL A 73 7.87 -4.83 15.42
N TYR A 74 7.79 -3.67 14.78
CA TYR A 74 7.56 -2.38 15.43
C TYR A 74 6.25 -1.77 14.96
N GLY A 75 5.51 -1.16 15.88
CA GLY A 75 4.27 -0.44 15.57
C GLY A 75 4.30 0.99 16.11
N ARG A 76 3.94 1.97 15.28
CA ARG A 76 3.78 3.35 15.72
C ARG A 76 2.51 3.96 15.14
N ARG A 77 1.68 4.55 16.01
CA ARG A 77 0.55 5.36 15.57
C ARG A 77 1.05 6.55 14.75
N ALA A 78 0.44 6.78 13.59
CA ALA A 78 0.72 7.95 12.77
C ALA A 78 -0.49 8.32 11.91
N ASP A 79 -0.75 9.61 11.79
CA ASP A 79 -1.66 10.19 10.83
C ASP A 79 -0.84 10.71 9.64
N VAL A 80 -1.03 10.15 8.46
CA VAL A 80 -0.29 10.56 7.25
C VAL A 80 -0.66 11.97 6.76
N THR A 81 -1.72 12.57 7.32
CA THR A 81 -2.12 13.95 7.04
C THR A 81 -1.33 14.95 7.89
N ASP A 82 -0.65 14.50 8.95
CA ASP A 82 0.20 15.32 9.80
C ASP A 82 1.69 15.12 9.49
N GLU A 83 2.38 16.17 9.14
CA GLU A 83 3.82 16.14 8.81
C GLU A 83 4.70 15.78 10.01
N GLY A 84 4.28 16.13 11.23
CA GLY A 84 4.97 15.80 12.48
C GLY A 84 4.90 14.31 12.75
N ASP A 85 3.69 13.72 12.63
CA ASP A 85 3.47 12.27 12.78
C ASP A 85 4.26 11.48 11.74
N VAL A 86 4.28 11.94 10.46
CA VAL A 86 5.04 11.31 9.38
C VAL A 86 6.53 11.30 9.68
N ARG A 87 7.11 12.44 10.09
CA ARG A 87 8.52 12.50 10.46
C ARG A 87 8.85 11.61 11.63
N ALA A 88 8.05 11.68 12.69
CA ALA A 88 8.23 10.87 13.89
C ALA A 88 8.11 9.36 13.60
N LEU A 89 7.22 8.96 12.68
CA LEU A 89 7.12 7.56 12.24
C LEU A 89 8.39 7.11 11.52
N VAL A 90 8.84 7.89 10.53
CA VAL A 90 10.02 7.54 9.73
C VAL A 90 11.28 7.49 10.61
N ASP A 91 11.48 8.49 11.48
CA ASP A 91 12.64 8.55 12.38
C ASP A 91 12.65 7.34 13.33
N ALA A 92 11.52 7.00 13.93
CA ALA A 92 11.40 5.86 14.82
C ALA A 92 11.59 4.52 14.11
N ALA A 93 11.05 4.35 12.88
CA ALA A 93 11.26 3.13 12.11
C ALA A 93 12.73 2.95 11.71
N GLU A 94 13.41 4.03 11.30
CA GLU A 94 14.87 4.02 11.03
C GLU A 94 15.67 3.60 12.24
N GLU A 95 15.35 4.15 13.41
CA GLU A 95 16.03 3.82 14.68
C GLU A 95 15.79 2.36 15.09
N GLN A 96 14.54 1.92 15.11
CA GLN A 96 14.14 0.60 15.60
C GLN A 96 14.62 -0.54 14.69
N LEU A 97 14.66 -0.31 13.38
CA LEU A 97 15.07 -1.31 12.41
C LEU A 97 16.53 -1.16 11.95
N GLY A 98 17.26 -0.16 12.45
CA GLY A 98 18.63 0.12 12.00
C GLY A 98 18.69 0.53 10.52
N GLY A 99 17.70 1.27 10.06
CA GLY A 99 17.47 1.69 8.67
C GLY A 99 16.26 1.01 8.03
N VAL A 100 15.58 1.70 7.13
CA VAL A 100 14.42 1.19 6.37
C VAL A 100 14.80 1.08 4.90
N ASP A 101 14.79 -0.13 4.37
CA ASP A 101 15.14 -0.43 2.97
C ASP A 101 13.97 -0.28 2.03
N VAL A 102 12.76 -0.56 2.52
CA VAL A 102 11.51 -0.56 1.75
C VAL A 102 10.43 0.25 2.45
N LEU A 103 9.81 1.18 1.72
CA LEU A 103 8.56 1.84 2.14
C LEU A 103 7.40 1.34 1.29
N ILE A 104 6.32 0.90 1.94
CA ILE A 104 5.04 0.62 1.27
C ILE A 104 4.00 1.66 1.71
N ASN A 105 3.66 2.58 0.82
CA ASN A 105 2.61 3.56 1.01
C ASN A 105 1.26 2.91 0.72
N ASN A 106 0.60 2.43 1.76
CA ASN A 106 -0.71 1.78 1.64
C ASN A 106 -1.84 2.63 2.21
N ALA A 107 -1.56 3.66 3.01
CA ALA A 107 -2.59 4.55 3.54
C ALA A 107 -3.42 5.19 2.41
N GLY A 108 -4.72 5.11 2.54
CA GLY A 108 -5.67 5.67 1.58
C GLY A 108 -7.08 5.70 2.15
N LEU A 109 -7.85 6.65 1.71
CA LEU A 109 -9.25 6.84 2.07
C LEU A 109 -10.07 6.91 0.78
N GLY A 110 -11.14 6.14 0.71
CA GLY A 110 -12.18 6.24 -0.32
C GLY A 110 -13.50 6.70 0.28
N GLY A 111 -14.49 6.82 -0.56
CA GLY A 111 -15.85 7.15 -0.19
C GLY A 111 -16.74 7.02 -1.42
N THR A 112 -18.06 7.12 -1.25
CA THR A 112 -19.04 7.03 -2.34
C THR A 112 -19.94 8.25 -2.26
N ARG A 113 -19.82 9.16 -3.25
CA ARG A 113 -20.57 10.41 -3.29
C ARG A 113 -20.75 10.90 -4.74
N LEU A 114 -21.96 11.31 -5.11
CA LEU A 114 -22.18 12.04 -6.35
C LEU A 114 -21.44 13.38 -6.33
N LEU A 115 -20.81 13.75 -7.44
CA LEU A 115 -20.02 14.99 -7.50
C LEU A 115 -20.82 16.23 -7.11
N VAL A 116 -22.10 16.29 -7.50
CA VAL A 116 -23.00 17.42 -7.18
C VAL A 116 -23.38 17.51 -5.68
N GLU A 117 -23.13 16.45 -4.93
CA GLU A 117 -23.44 16.35 -3.48
C GLU A 117 -22.15 16.34 -2.62
N MET A 118 -20.99 16.30 -3.27
CA MET A 118 -19.69 16.18 -2.57
C MET A 118 -19.31 17.51 -1.93
N ALA A 119 -19.08 17.51 -0.63
CA ALA A 119 -18.56 18.67 0.08
C ALA A 119 -17.05 18.83 -0.17
N ASP A 120 -16.56 20.08 -0.13
CA ASP A 120 -15.14 20.40 -0.30
C ASP A 120 -14.27 19.72 0.77
N GLU A 121 -14.79 19.56 1.97
CA GLU A 121 -14.11 18.88 3.08
C GLU A 121 -13.94 17.38 2.81
N GLU A 122 -14.96 16.74 2.21
CA GLU A 122 -14.91 15.32 1.81
C GLU A 122 -13.88 15.12 0.70
N TRP A 123 -13.91 15.95 -0.33
CA TRP A 123 -12.92 15.99 -1.39
C TRP A 123 -11.51 16.16 -0.84
N SER A 124 -11.29 17.22 -0.06
CA SER A 124 -9.99 17.57 0.48
C SER A 124 -9.43 16.49 1.39
N ARG A 125 -10.27 15.87 2.23
CA ARG A 125 -9.87 14.78 3.13
C ARG A 125 -9.38 13.55 2.36
N VAL A 126 -10.08 13.15 1.29
CA VAL A 126 -9.68 11.99 0.48
C VAL A 126 -8.35 12.26 -0.22
N LEU A 127 -8.16 13.46 -0.78
CA LEU A 127 -6.90 13.85 -1.40
C LEU A 127 -5.77 13.93 -0.37
N ASP A 128 -6.01 14.52 0.79
CA ASP A 128 -4.99 14.70 1.81
C ASP A 128 -4.48 13.37 2.38
N VAL A 129 -5.36 12.44 2.69
CA VAL A 129 -4.96 11.11 3.14
C VAL A 129 -4.27 10.32 2.02
N THR A 130 -4.88 10.26 0.83
CA THR A 130 -4.49 9.30 -0.20
C THR A 130 -3.33 9.78 -1.05
N LEU A 131 -3.33 11.04 -1.46
CA LEU A 131 -2.31 11.62 -2.33
C LEU A 131 -1.25 12.36 -1.52
N THR A 132 -1.66 13.36 -0.73
CA THR A 132 -0.71 14.20 0.01
C THR A 132 0.01 13.40 1.09
N GLY A 133 -0.67 12.46 1.77
CA GLY A 133 -0.06 11.53 2.73
C GLY A 133 0.99 10.63 2.08
N THR A 134 0.70 10.08 0.89
CA THR A 134 1.69 9.32 0.10
C THR A 134 2.90 10.20 -0.26
N MET A 135 2.69 11.45 -0.66
CA MET A 135 3.76 12.39 -0.96
C MET A 135 4.60 12.70 0.29
N ARG A 136 3.97 12.97 1.44
CA ARG A 136 4.68 13.24 2.70
C ARG A 136 5.56 12.07 3.12
N MET A 137 5.02 10.85 3.12
CA MET A 137 5.76 9.63 3.46
C MET A 137 6.92 9.38 2.47
N THR A 138 6.67 9.48 1.16
CA THR A 138 7.70 9.34 0.13
C THR A 138 8.82 10.35 0.35
N ARG A 139 8.50 11.63 0.54
CA ARG A 139 9.47 12.71 0.79
C ARG A 139 10.28 12.46 2.06
N ALA A 140 9.65 12.06 3.14
CA ALA A 140 10.34 11.80 4.40
C ALA A 140 11.32 10.61 4.27
N MET A 141 10.88 9.53 3.61
CA MET A 141 11.72 8.35 3.42
C MET A 141 12.86 8.60 2.41
N LEU A 142 12.62 9.35 1.35
CA LEU A 142 13.69 9.73 0.40
C LEU A 142 14.82 10.49 1.08
N LYS A 143 14.53 11.34 2.07
CA LYS A 143 15.57 12.03 2.86
C LYS A 143 16.48 11.06 3.64
N LYS A 144 15.97 9.88 3.99
CA LYS A 144 16.73 8.81 4.68
C LYS A 144 17.45 7.90 3.68
N MET A 145 16.82 7.57 2.57
CA MET A 145 17.38 6.67 1.55
C MET A 145 18.47 7.33 0.71
N ARG A 146 18.33 8.62 0.37
CA ARG A 146 19.29 9.38 -0.45
C ARG A 146 20.74 9.29 0.04
N PRO A 147 21.09 9.50 1.32
CA PRO A 147 22.48 9.38 1.79
C PRO A 147 23.02 7.93 1.70
N ARG A 148 22.13 6.92 1.70
CA ARG A 148 22.52 5.52 1.60
C ARG A 148 22.72 5.07 0.15
N GLY A 149 22.19 5.81 -0.81
CA GLY A 149 22.27 5.44 -2.23
C GLY A 149 21.46 4.23 -2.61
N ALA A 150 20.48 3.82 -1.80
CA ALA A 150 19.66 2.62 -2.02
C ALA A 150 18.30 2.70 -1.33
N GLY A 151 17.31 2.03 -1.89
CA GLY A 151 15.98 1.89 -1.33
C GLY A 151 14.92 1.54 -2.38
N ALA A 152 13.76 1.09 -1.90
CA ALA A 152 12.60 0.86 -2.77
C ALA A 152 11.33 1.45 -2.12
N ILE A 153 10.51 2.13 -2.91
CA ILE A 153 9.21 2.65 -2.48
C ILE A 153 8.14 2.04 -3.37
N VAL A 154 7.11 1.47 -2.75
CA VAL A 154 5.95 0.91 -3.45
C VAL A 154 4.70 1.67 -3.02
N ASN A 155 4.05 2.33 -3.97
CA ASN A 155 2.82 3.07 -3.73
C ASN A 155 1.60 2.22 -4.07
N ASN A 156 0.62 2.16 -3.18
CA ASN A 156 -0.65 1.51 -3.45
C ASN A 156 -1.59 2.48 -4.20
N ALA A 157 -1.63 2.38 -5.52
CA ALA A 157 -2.54 3.11 -6.39
C ALA A 157 -3.93 2.43 -6.45
N SER A 158 -4.60 2.45 -7.58
CA SER A 158 -5.85 1.74 -7.88
C SER A 158 -6.12 1.79 -9.37
N VAL A 159 -6.81 0.79 -9.94
CA VAL A 159 -7.31 0.86 -11.32
C VAL A 159 -8.22 2.08 -11.56
N LEU A 160 -8.82 2.65 -10.51
CA LEU A 160 -9.60 3.89 -10.61
C LEU A 160 -8.74 5.13 -10.90
N GLY A 161 -7.42 5.03 -10.83
CA GLY A 161 -6.53 6.06 -11.38
C GLY A 161 -6.51 6.09 -12.92
N TRP A 162 -6.97 5.03 -13.58
CA TRP A 162 -7.10 4.92 -15.05
C TRP A 162 -8.55 4.83 -15.51
N ARG A 163 -9.44 4.24 -14.68
CA ARG A 163 -10.82 3.94 -15.04
C ARG A 163 -11.79 4.87 -14.34
N ALA A 164 -12.94 5.07 -14.94
CA ALA A 164 -14.04 5.78 -14.33
C ALA A 164 -14.92 4.82 -13.52
N GLN A 165 -15.37 5.29 -12.35
CA GLN A 165 -16.44 4.68 -11.57
C GLN A 165 -17.34 5.79 -11.03
N ARG A 166 -18.64 5.59 -11.11
CA ARG A 166 -19.61 6.54 -10.56
C ARG A 166 -19.35 6.76 -9.08
N GLU A 167 -19.54 7.99 -8.60
CA GLU A 167 -19.41 8.39 -7.18
C GLU A 167 -17.99 8.31 -6.61
N GLN A 168 -16.96 8.18 -7.47
CA GLN A 168 -15.57 8.02 -7.06
C GLN A 168 -14.64 9.16 -7.52
N CYS A 169 -15.19 10.35 -7.83
CA CYS A 169 -14.40 11.45 -8.42
C CYS A 169 -13.17 11.82 -7.57
N HIS A 170 -13.34 11.98 -6.25
CA HIS A 170 -12.25 12.33 -5.33
C HIS A 170 -11.19 11.23 -5.23
N TYR A 171 -11.64 9.97 -5.09
CA TYR A 171 -10.74 8.82 -4.96
C TYR A 171 -9.97 8.54 -6.27
N ALA A 172 -10.67 8.59 -7.40
CA ALA A 172 -10.04 8.42 -8.71
C ALA A 172 -9.00 9.51 -8.98
N ALA A 173 -9.32 10.77 -8.68
CA ALA A 173 -8.39 11.89 -8.79
C ALA A 173 -7.16 11.69 -7.91
N ALA A 174 -7.35 11.29 -6.64
CA ALA A 174 -6.25 11.03 -5.71
C ALA A 174 -5.36 9.88 -6.22
N LYS A 175 -5.94 8.76 -6.67
CA LYS A 175 -5.19 7.59 -7.17
C LYS A 175 -4.48 7.87 -8.50
N ALA A 176 -5.09 8.65 -9.40
CA ALA A 176 -4.40 9.16 -10.59
C ALA A 176 -3.20 10.06 -10.22
N GLY A 177 -3.38 10.91 -9.19
CA GLY A 177 -2.31 11.71 -8.61
C GLY A 177 -1.16 10.87 -8.03
N VAL A 178 -1.46 9.76 -7.33
CA VAL A 178 -0.44 8.83 -6.83
C VAL A 178 0.35 8.21 -7.96
N MET A 179 -0.28 7.85 -9.08
CA MET A 179 0.42 7.33 -10.26
C MET A 179 1.34 8.39 -10.88
N ALA A 180 0.88 9.63 -10.99
CA ALA A 180 1.70 10.74 -11.49
C ALA A 180 2.87 11.05 -10.54
N LEU A 181 2.62 11.11 -9.22
CA LEU A 181 3.64 11.27 -8.20
C LEU A 181 4.72 10.17 -8.30
N THR A 182 4.30 8.91 -8.47
CA THR A 182 5.21 7.77 -8.63
C THR A 182 6.17 7.98 -9.79
N ARG A 183 5.66 8.35 -10.96
CA ARG A 183 6.49 8.57 -12.16
C ARG A 183 7.48 9.72 -11.99
N CYS A 184 7.02 10.87 -11.48
CA CYS A 184 7.87 12.05 -11.32
C CYS A 184 8.92 11.83 -10.22
N ALA A 185 8.51 11.34 -9.04
CA ALA A 185 9.44 11.10 -7.95
C ALA A 185 10.47 10.00 -8.26
N ALA A 186 10.11 9.02 -9.09
CA ALA A 186 11.02 7.98 -9.54
C ALA A 186 12.21 8.55 -10.36
N LEU A 187 11.94 9.51 -11.24
CA LEU A 187 13.00 10.18 -12.02
C LEU A 187 13.98 10.92 -11.11
N GLU A 188 13.47 11.64 -10.10
CA GLU A 188 14.31 12.35 -9.13
C GLU A 188 15.09 11.38 -8.23
N ALA A 189 14.47 10.25 -7.84
CA ALA A 189 15.06 9.26 -6.95
C ALA A 189 16.13 8.39 -7.63
N ALA A 190 16.06 8.23 -8.95
CA ALA A 190 17.03 7.46 -9.72
C ALA A 190 18.47 8.01 -9.59
N ASP A 191 18.62 9.32 -9.44
CA ASP A 191 19.92 9.98 -9.27
C ASP A 191 20.70 9.50 -8.04
N TYR A 192 20.01 8.89 -7.09
CA TYR A 192 20.61 8.34 -5.86
C TYR A 192 20.22 6.89 -5.57
N GLY A 193 19.93 6.12 -6.62
CA GLY A 193 19.78 4.68 -6.55
C GLY A 193 18.52 4.18 -5.84
N VAL A 194 17.48 5.02 -5.69
CA VAL A 194 16.20 4.63 -5.10
C VAL A 194 15.16 4.40 -6.18
N ARG A 195 14.46 3.27 -6.12
CA ARG A 195 13.37 2.93 -7.04
C ARG A 195 12.03 3.29 -6.42
N ILE A 196 11.12 3.82 -7.22
CA ILE A 196 9.75 4.11 -6.81
C ILE A 196 8.80 3.55 -7.86
N ASN A 197 7.95 2.60 -7.46
CA ASN A 197 6.93 2.01 -8.33
C ASN A 197 5.56 2.04 -7.63
N ALA A 198 4.51 1.75 -8.37
CA ALA A 198 3.17 1.59 -7.83
C ALA A 198 2.54 0.27 -8.24
N VAL A 199 1.76 -0.33 -7.34
CA VAL A 199 0.78 -1.36 -7.68
C VAL A 199 -0.59 -0.70 -7.83
N SER A 200 -1.35 -1.14 -8.83
CA SER A 200 -2.71 -0.64 -9.12
C SER A 200 -3.70 -1.79 -9.05
N PRO A 201 -4.22 -2.10 -7.85
CA PRO A 201 -5.20 -3.16 -7.69
C PRO A 201 -6.55 -2.79 -8.29
N SER A 202 -7.28 -3.81 -8.75
CA SER A 202 -8.72 -3.76 -8.91
C SER A 202 -9.40 -4.06 -7.56
N ILE A 203 -10.53 -4.74 -7.56
CA ILE A 203 -11.21 -5.08 -6.31
C ILE A 203 -10.46 -6.19 -5.56
N ALA A 204 -10.04 -5.91 -4.32
CA ALA A 204 -9.49 -6.90 -3.40
C ALA A 204 -10.37 -6.97 -2.16
N PHE A 205 -10.90 -8.14 -1.82
CA PHE A 205 -11.80 -8.30 -0.69
C PHE A 205 -11.08 -8.20 0.65
N HIS A 206 -11.58 -7.33 1.51
CA HIS A 206 -11.19 -7.22 2.90
C HIS A 206 -12.36 -6.69 3.76
N GLU A 207 -12.28 -6.94 5.06
CA GLU A 207 -13.37 -6.62 6.00
C GLU A 207 -13.80 -5.15 6.02
N PHE A 208 -12.87 -4.21 5.79
CA PHE A 208 -13.22 -2.79 5.73
C PHE A 208 -14.04 -2.49 4.47
N LEU A 209 -13.65 -3.03 3.32
CA LEU A 209 -14.39 -2.85 2.06
C LEU A 209 -15.81 -3.40 2.17
N LYS A 210 -15.99 -4.58 2.77
CA LYS A 210 -17.31 -5.18 3.02
C LYS A 210 -18.20 -4.32 3.91
N LYS A 211 -17.62 -3.54 4.83
CA LYS A 211 -18.36 -2.63 5.72
C LYS A 211 -18.73 -1.31 5.08
N THR A 212 -18.00 -0.87 4.06
CA THR A 212 -18.14 0.46 3.44
C THR A 212 -18.78 0.44 2.06
N THR A 213 -19.01 -0.75 1.50
CA THR A 213 -19.55 -0.92 0.15
C THR A 213 -20.71 -1.92 0.19
N PRO A 214 -21.88 -1.61 -0.43
CA PRO A 214 -23.00 -2.53 -0.51
C PRO A 214 -22.60 -3.87 -1.12
N ALA A 215 -23.17 -4.97 -0.61
CA ALA A 215 -22.84 -6.33 -1.05
C ALA A 215 -23.11 -6.53 -2.54
N GLU A 216 -24.24 -6.03 -3.03
CA GLU A 216 -24.64 -6.13 -4.44
C GLU A 216 -23.62 -5.44 -5.37
N LEU A 217 -23.08 -4.28 -4.93
CA LEU A 217 -22.04 -3.58 -5.70
C LEU A 217 -20.73 -4.36 -5.69
N LEU A 218 -20.38 -5.00 -4.57
CA LEU A 218 -19.18 -5.85 -4.49
C LEU A 218 -19.29 -7.05 -5.42
N GLU A 219 -20.46 -7.70 -5.46
CA GLU A 219 -20.74 -8.81 -6.38
C GLU A 219 -20.68 -8.37 -7.85
N GLU A 220 -21.29 -7.21 -8.17
CA GLU A 220 -21.24 -6.63 -9.52
C GLU A 220 -19.79 -6.34 -9.94
N LEU A 221 -18.98 -5.74 -9.07
CA LEU A 221 -17.59 -5.43 -9.35
C LEU A 221 -16.76 -6.69 -9.53
N ALA A 222 -16.95 -7.71 -8.67
CA ALA A 222 -16.28 -9.00 -8.80
C ALA A 222 -16.66 -9.73 -10.10
N ALA A 223 -17.92 -9.67 -10.50
CA ALA A 223 -18.40 -10.28 -11.74
C ALA A 223 -17.80 -9.63 -13.01
N LYS A 224 -17.36 -8.37 -12.93
CA LYS A 224 -16.67 -7.67 -14.04
C LYS A 224 -15.21 -8.11 -14.19
N GLU A 225 -14.61 -8.71 -13.18
CA GLU A 225 -13.27 -9.26 -13.28
C GLU A 225 -13.27 -10.50 -14.20
N ALA A 226 -12.22 -10.67 -15.03
CA ALA A 226 -12.15 -11.79 -15.97
C ALA A 226 -12.17 -13.16 -15.29
N PHE A 227 -11.67 -13.23 -14.04
CA PHE A 227 -11.75 -14.44 -13.22
C PHE A 227 -13.10 -14.62 -12.51
N GLY A 228 -14.02 -13.65 -12.61
CA GLY A 228 -15.33 -13.67 -11.94
C GLY A 228 -15.23 -13.63 -10.42
N ARG A 229 -14.12 -13.15 -9.88
CA ARG A 229 -13.89 -12.96 -8.45
C ARG A 229 -13.04 -11.72 -8.17
N ALA A 230 -13.12 -11.21 -6.96
CA ALA A 230 -12.14 -10.25 -6.47
C ALA A 230 -10.78 -10.93 -6.20
N ALA A 231 -9.73 -10.13 -6.16
CA ALA A 231 -8.43 -10.59 -5.66
C ALA A 231 -8.47 -10.82 -4.15
N GLU A 232 -7.69 -11.79 -3.69
CA GLU A 232 -7.30 -11.87 -2.29
C GLU A 232 -6.26 -10.79 -1.97
N VAL A 233 -6.25 -10.27 -0.74
CA VAL A 233 -5.31 -9.21 -0.34
C VAL A 233 -3.86 -9.64 -0.49
N TRP A 234 -3.55 -10.92 -0.32
CA TRP A 234 -2.21 -11.46 -0.48
C TRP A 234 -1.76 -11.54 -1.95
N GLU A 235 -2.69 -11.64 -2.92
CA GLU A 235 -2.34 -11.58 -4.36
C GLU A 235 -1.79 -10.19 -4.71
N VAL A 236 -2.35 -9.13 -4.11
CA VAL A 236 -1.83 -7.76 -4.23
C VAL A 236 -0.48 -7.62 -3.50
N ALA A 237 -0.36 -8.17 -2.29
CA ALA A 237 0.87 -8.15 -1.52
C ALA A 237 2.03 -8.81 -2.26
N ASN A 238 1.81 -9.92 -2.98
CA ASN A 238 2.85 -10.57 -3.81
C ASN A 238 3.44 -9.62 -4.85
N VAL A 239 2.62 -8.82 -5.52
CA VAL A 239 3.10 -7.80 -6.48
C VAL A 239 3.89 -6.71 -5.76
N MET A 240 3.46 -6.30 -4.56
CA MET A 240 4.23 -5.35 -3.74
C MET A 240 5.61 -5.91 -3.36
N MET A 241 5.71 -7.18 -2.95
CA MET A 241 6.99 -7.83 -2.62
C MET A 241 7.91 -7.90 -3.85
N PHE A 242 7.38 -8.26 -5.02
CA PHE A 242 8.14 -8.21 -6.26
C PHE A 242 8.70 -6.81 -6.54
N LEU A 243 7.87 -5.77 -6.47
CA LEU A 243 8.29 -4.38 -6.70
C LEU A 243 9.27 -3.86 -5.64
N ALA A 244 9.20 -4.36 -4.41
CA ALA A 244 10.12 -4.03 -3.32
C ALA A 244 11.46 -4.76 -3.43
N SER A 245 11.50 -5.92 -4.10
CA SER A 245 12.65 -6.80 -4.21
C SER A 245 13.62 -6.39 -5.31
N ASP A 246 14.80 -7.02 -5.31
CA ASP A 246 15.82 -6.84 -6.35
C ASP A 246 15.42 -7.48 -7.69
N TYR A 247 14.39 -8.34 -7.71
CA TYR A 247 13.82 -8.88 -8.96
C TYR A 247 13.25 -7.80 -9.89
N SER A 248 12.83 -6.66 -9.33
CA SER A 248 12.40 -5.48 -10.08
C SER A 248 13.50 -4.41 -10.20
N GLY A 249 14.77 -4.80 -10.10
CA GLY A 249 15.93 -3.88 -10.02
C GLY A 249 16.05 -2.89 -11.18
N TYR A 250 15.50 -3.20 -12.37
CA TYR A 250 15.49 -2.31 -13.53
C TYR A 250 14.18 -1.50 -13.66
N MET A 251 13.23 -1.67 -12.72
CA MET A 251 11.93 -1.01 -12.76
C MET A 251 11.91 0.21 -11.83
N THR A 252 11.62 1.39 -12.37
CA THR A 252 11.31 2.59 -11.59
C THR A 252 10.34 3.47 -12.37
N GLY A 253 9.40 4.13 -11.70
CA GLY A 253 8.34 4.91 -12.31
C GLY A 253 7.18 4.10 -12.89
N GLU A 254 7.19 2.78 -12.71
CA GLU A 254 6.16 1.90 -13.25
C GLU A 254 4.91 1.87 -12.37
N VAL A 255 3.76 1.72 -13.04
CA VAL A 255 2.47 1.49 -12.38
C VAL A 255 1.96 0.13 -12.87
N VAL A 256 2.12 -0.89 -12.04
CA VAL A 256 1.81 -2.27 -12.39
C VAL A 256 0.36 -2.59 -12.01
N SER A 257 -0.45 -2.97 -13.00
CA SER A 257 -1.83 -3.40 -12.76
C SER A 257 -1.87 -4.76 -12.08
N CYS A 258 -2.53 -4.85 -10.92
CA CYS A 258 -2.90 -6.09 -10.26
C CYS A 258 -4.41 -6.30 -10.40
N SER A 259 -4.84 -6.67 -11.59
CA SER A 259 -6.25 -6.77 -11.99
C SER A 259 -6.42 -7.83 -13.07
N SER A 260 -7.53 -8.53 -13.03
CA SER A 260 -7.91 -9.45 -14.10
C SER A 260 -8.79 -8.79 -15.20
N GLN A 261 -9.04 -7.49 -15.09
CA GLN A 261 -9.66 -6.69 -16.15
C GLN A 261 -8.59 -5.98 -16.99
N ARG A 262 -8.94 -5.62 -18.21
CA ARG A 262 -8.10 -4.70 -18.99
C ARG A 262 -8.08 -3.31 -18.34
N ALA A 263 -6.91 -2.72 -18.28
CA ALA A 263 -6.72 -1.33 -17.86
C ALA A 263 -7.37 -0.36 -18.84
#